data_db43911352ea33102918e3bb28396990
#
_entry.id   db43911352ea33102918e3bb28396990
#
_cell.length_a   1.000
_cell.length_b   1.000
_cell.length_c   1.000
_cell.angle_alpha   90.00
_cell.angle_beta   90.00
_cell.angle_gamma   90.00
#
_symmetry.space_group_name_H-M   'P 1'
#
loop_
_entity.id
_entity.type
_entity.pdbx_description
1 polymer ?
#
loop_
_entity_poly.entity_id
_entity_poly.type
_entity_poly.pdbx_seq_one_letter_code
_entity_poly.pdbx_strand_id
1 'polypeptide(L)'
;DNNPLRNSFVFTMKDPSQAEDTIAQIEAVEGTDDVRADEAVISKLMQIQRVFNIVALAMVVGLAVISIFIISNTVKLAMFARREEISIQKIVGATNWFIRWPFVIEGMVLGLLAGGLAFLAEWGLYTELFNIVSGVIPYFQLVAFDSVRWLVLAVYCGAGVLFGIGGSVTSIRKFMNV
;
A
#
# COMPACT_ATOMS: atom_id res chain seq x y z
N ASP A 1 -23.57 -29.26 -42.81
CA ASP A 1 -22.60 -29.36 -41.75
C ASP A 1 -23.22 -30.14 -40.59
N ASN A 2 -22.88 -31.43 -40.54
CA ASN A 2 -23.43 -32.31 -39.53
C ASN A 2 -22.41 -32.35 -38.36
N ASN A 3 -22.26 -31.25 -37.64
CA ASN A 3 -21.44 -31.21 -36.45
C ASN A 3 -22.27 -31.75 -35.26
N PRO A 4 -21.99 -32.95 -34.74
CA PRO A 4 -22.72 -33.53 -33.61
C PRO A 4 -22.35 -32.87 -32.26
N LEU A 5 -21.37 -31.99 -32.27
CA LEU A 5 -20.93 -31.29 -31.05
C LEU A 5 -21.67 -29.96 -30.92
N ARG A 6 -22.14 -29.68 -29.72
CA ARG A 6 -22.73 -28.37 -29.38
C ARG A 6 -21.66 -27.30 -29.40
N ASN A 7 -22.02 -26.08 -29.78
CA ASN A 7 -21.13 -24.95 -29.72
C ASN A 7 -20.87 -24.63 -28.25
N SER A 8 -19.59 -24.49 -27.86
CA SER A 8 -19.20 -24.05 -26.54
C SER A 8 -18.47 -22.71 -26.62
N PHE A 9 -18.78 -21.80 -25.70
CA PHE A 9 -18.16 -20.52 -25.60
C PHE A 9 -17.44 -20.43 -24.24
N VAL A 10 -16.21 -19.92 -24.23
CA VAL A 10 -15.45 -19.67 -23.01
C VAL A 10 -15.44 -18.18 -22.72
N PHE A 11 -15.99 -17.80 -21.58
CA PHE A 11 -16.02 -16.42 -21.13
C PHE A 11 -14.93 -16.21 -20.07
N THR A 12 -14.17 -15.13 -20.21
CA THR A 12 -13.17 -14.72 -19.21
C THR A 12 -13.69 -13.52 -18.45
N MET A 13 -13.88 -13.65 -17.15
CA MET A 13 -14.33 -12.56 -16.30
C MET A 13 -13.16 -11.67 -15.89
N LYS A 14 -13.36 -10.36 -15.92
CA LYS A 14 -12.40 -9.37 -15.41
C LYS A 14 -12.47 -9.25 -13.90
N ASP A 15 -13.63 -9.42 -13.31
CA ASP A 15 -13.90 -9.27 -11.89
C ASP A 15 -14.64 -10.51 -11.35
N PRO A 16 -13.96 -11.36 -10.56
CA PRO A 16 -14.59 -12.54 -9.97
C PRO A 16 -15.71 -12.22 -8.97
N SER A 17 -15.78 -11.01 -8.44
CA SER A 17 -16.81 -10.62 -7.47
C SER A 17 -18.21 -10.51 -8.10
N GLN A 18 -18.28 -10.36 -9.41
CA GLN A 18 -19.55 -10.30 -10.20
C GLN A 18 -19.89 -11.64 -10.86
N ALA A 19 -19.23 -12.72 -10.45
CA ALA A 19 -19.40 -14.03 -11.10
C ALA A 19 -20.83 -14.55 -10.98
N GLU A 20 -21.45 -14.50 -9.79
CA GLU A 20 -22.84 -14.94 -9.57
C GLU A 20 -23.83 -14.20 -10.46
N ASP A 21 -23.73 -12.87 -10.48
CA ASP A 21 -24.63 -12.04 -11.32
C ASP A 21 -24.40 -12.28 -12.82
N THR A 22 -23.17 -12.51 -13.23
CA THR A 22 -22.82 -12.77 -14.63
C THR A 22 -23.31 -14.15 -15.07
N ILE A 23 -23.15 -15.18 -14.22
CA ILE A 23 -23.66 -16.54 -14.47
C ILE A 23 -25.17 -16.52 -14.63
N ALA A 24 -25.89 -15.86 -13.70
CA ALA A 24 -27.33 -15.72 -13.75
C ALA A 24 -27.82 -15.00 -15.04
N GLN A 25 -27.09 -14.00 -15.52
CA GLN A 25 -27.38 -13.30 -16.76
C GLN A 25 -27.15 -14.20 -18.00
N ILE A 26 -26.11 -15.03 -17.99
CA ILE A 26 -25.81 -15.96 -19.08
C ILE A 26 -26.82 -17.11 -19.11
N GLU A 27 -27.24 -17.65 -17.96
CA GLU A 27 -28.28 -18.67 -17.86
C GLU A 27 -29.65 -18.19 -18.34
N ALA A 28 -29.92 -16.89 -18.19
CA ALA A 28 -31.15 -16.27 -18.67
C ALA A 28 -31.22 -16.07 -20.20
N VAL A 29 -30.12 -16.31 -20.93
CA VAL A 29 -30.09 -16.20 -22.41
C VAL A 29 -30.76 -17.41 -23.03
N GLU A 30 -31.77 -17.15 -23.84
CA GLU A 30 -32.52 -18.19 -24.55
C GLU A 30 -31.60 -18.98 -25.50
N GLY A 31 -31.49 -20.31 -25.29
CA GLY A 31 -30.58 -21.18 -26.03
C GLY A 31 -29.31 -21.62 -25.26
N THR A 32 -29.17 -21.19 -24.04
CA THR A 32 -28.10 -21.66 -23.13
C THR A 32 -28.53 -22.96 -22.45
N ASP A 33 -27.87 -24.08 -22.75
CA ASP A 33 -28.22 -25.40 -22.20
C ASP A 33 -27.54 -25.72 -20.88
N ASP A 34 -26.26 -25.30 -20.70
CA ASP A 34 -25.48 -25.60 -19.51
C ASP A 34 -24.36 -24.57 -19.32
N VAL A 35 -24.33 -23.90 -18.16
CA VAL A 35 -23.27 -22.97 -17.77
C VAL A 35 -22.39 -23.67 -16.74
N ARG A 36 -21.18 -24.05 -17.12
CA ARG A 36 -20.21 -24.65 -16.22
C ARG A 36 -19.31 -23.59 -15.62
N ALA A 37 -19.71 -23.06 -14.50
CA ALA A 37 -18.84 -22.26 -13.64
C ALA A 37 -18.53 -23.08 -12.38
N ASP A 38 -17.27 -23.23 -12.05
CA ASP A 38 -16.89 -23.88 -10.78
C ASP A 38 -17.01 -22.86 -9.63
N GLU A 39 -18.28 -22.63 -9.22
CA GLU A 39 -18.61 -21.69 -8.12
C GLU A 39 -17.82 -21.97 -6.85
N ALA A 40 -17.51 -23.24 -6.58
CA ALA A 40 -16.72 -23.65 -5.43
C ALA A 40 -15.26 -23.16 -5.55
N VAL A 41 -14.70 -23.12 -6.75
CA VAL A 41 -13.36 -22.56 -6.98
C VAL A 41 -13.39 -21.04 -6.89
N ILE A 42 -14.38 -20.40 -7.48
CA ILE A 42 -14.53 -18.92 -7.45
C ILE A 42 -14.69 -18.44 -6.01
N SER A 43 -15.58 -19.06 -5.23
CA SER A 43 -15.80 -18.69 -3.83
C SER A 43 -14.57 -18.88 -2.96
N LYS A 44 -13.82 -19.98 -3.17
CA LYS A 44 -12.53 -20.21 -2.48
C LYS A 44 -11.48 -19.17 -2.85
N LEU A 45 -11.37 -18.80 -4.11
CA LEU A 45 -10.44 -17.76 -4.56
C LEU A 45 -10.77 -16.41 -3.91
N MET A 46 -12.05 -16.01 -3.88
CA MET A 46 -12.48 -14.79 -3.21
C MET A 46 -12.21 -14.82 -1.70
N GLN A 47 -12.41 -15.97 -1.05
CA GLN A 47 -12.08 -16.15 0.36
C GLN A 47 -10.59 -16.01 0.62
N ILE A 48 -9.74 -16.61 -0.19
CA ILE A 48 -8.27 -16.49 -0.10
C ILE A 48 -7.86 -15.01 -0.29
N GLN A 49 -8.41 -14.33 -1.31
CA GLN A 49 -8.14 -12.93 -1.55
C GLN A 49 -8.56 -12.05 -0.37
N ARG A 50 -9.73 -12.30 0.24
CA ARG A 50 -10.19 -11.57 1.43
C ARG A 50 -9.26 -11.76 2.62
N VAL A 51 -8.86 -13.00 2.90
CA VAL A 51 -7.91 -13.30 3.99
C VAL A 51 -6.57 -12.61 3.73
N PHE A 52 -6.06 -12.67 2.50
CA PHE A 52 -4.83 -12.01 2.12
C PHE A 52 -4.91 -10.49 2.32
N ASN A 53 -5.99 -9.85 1.89
CA ASN A 53 -6.21 -8.42 2.08
C ASN A 53 -6.28 -8.00 3.56
N ILE A 54 -6.94 -8.82 4.40
CA ILE A 54 -7.01 -8.56 5.85
C ILE A 54 -5.62 -8.64 6.48
N VAL A 55 -4.86 -9.69 6.15
CA VAL A 55 -3.49 -9.88 6.67
C VAL A 55 -2.58 -8.76 6.19
N ALA A 56 -2.63 -8.41 4.91
CA ALA A 56 -1.85 -7.31 4.35
C ALA A 56 -2.18 -5.98 5.03
N LEU A 57 -3.47 -5.68 5.22
CA LEU A 57 -3.89 -4.47 5.92
C LEU A 57 -3.41 -4.44 7.37
N ALA A 58 -3.53 -5.56 8.09
CA ALA A 58 -3.05 -5.67 9.46
C ALA A 58 -1.53 -5.44 9.56
N MET A 59 -0.76 -5.99 8.62
CA MET A 59 0.68 -5.75 8.53
C MET A 59 1.01 -4.29 8.26
N VAL A 60 0.33 -3.65 7.30
CA VAL A 60 0.53 -2.23 6.98
C VAL A 60 0.25 -1.35 8.20
N VAL A 61 -0.87 -1.60 8.90
CA VAL A 61 -1.23 -0.85 10.11
C VAL A 61 -0.20 -1.08 11.22
N GLY A 62 0.23 -2.31 11.45
CA GLY A 62 1.25 -2.65 12.44
C GLY A 62 2.58 -1.94 12.16
N LEU A 63 3.06 -2.00 10.91
CA LEU A 63 4.28 -1.31 10.50
C LEU A 63 4.16 0.22 10.59
N ALA A 64 2.99 0.78 10.27
CA ALA A 64 2.73 2.22 10.43
C ALA A 64 2.84 2.66 11.90
N VAL A 65 2.27 1.90 12.83
CA VAL A 65 2.37 2.18 14.27
C VAL A 65 3.83 2.14 14.73
N ILE A 66 4.58 1.11 14.33
CA ILE A 66 6.00 0.98 14.65
C ILE A 66 6.78 2.16 14.07
N SER A 67 6.54 2.55 12.83
CA SER A 67 7.21 3.69 12.17
C SER A 67 6.97 5.00 12.92
N ILE A 68 5.72 5.29 13.28
CA ILE A 68 5.37 6.47 14.09
C ILE A 68 6.09 6.44 15.44
N PHE A 69 6.18 5.29 16.08
CA PHE A 69 6.86 5.12 17.36
C PHE A 69 8.37 5.40 17.25
N ILE A 70 9.02 4.85 16.20
CA ILE A 70 10.46 5.06 15.96
C ILE A 70 10.73 6.54 15.68
N ILE A 71 9.97 7.16 14.77
CA ILE A 71 10.12 8.58 14.42
C ILE A 71 9.90 9.46 15.67
N SER A 72 8.86 9.16 16.46
CA SER A 72 8.60 9.88 17.71
C SER A 72 9.77 9.81 18.69
N ASN A 73 10.39 8.65 18.84
CA ASN A 73 11.56 8.49 19.71
C ASN A 73 12.79 9.23 19.17
N THR A 74 13.01 9.19 17.85
CA THR A 74 14.12 9.90 17.21
C THR A 74 13.99 11.41 17.40
N VAL A 75 12.80 11.96 17.14
CA VAL A 75 12.52 13.39 17.33
C VAL A 75 12.65 13.80 18.80
N LYS A 76 12.18 12.95 19.74
CA LYS A 76 12.35 13.17 21.17
C LYS A 76 13.84 13.28 21.55
N LEU A 77 14.67 12.38 21.02
CA LEU A 77 16.11 12.38 21.28
C LEU A 77 16.78 13.63 20.69
N ALA A 78 16.40 14.04 19.48
CA ALA A 78 16.88 15.25 18.85
C ALA A 78 16.52 16.52 19.66
N MET A 79 15.28 16.60 20.16
CA MET A 79 14.85 17.69 21.05
C MET A 79 15.63 17.72 22.36
N PHE A 80 15.91 16.55 22.95
CA PHE A 80 16.68 16.45 24.18
C PHE A 80 18.12 16.89 23.97
N ALA A 81 18.74 16.50 22.87
CA ALA A 81 20.10 16.92 22.51
C ALA A 81 20.24 18.44 22.35
N ARG A 82 19.16 19.12 21.88
CA ARG A 82 19.14 20.59 21.65
C ARG A 82 18.37 21.35 22.74
N ARG A 83 18.19 20.78 23.92
CA ARG A 83 17.38 21.36 25.01
C ARG A 83 17.83 22.74 25.47
N GLU A 84 19.15 23.00 25.49
CA GLU A 84 19.69 24.29 25.88
C GLU A 84 19.37 25.39 24.87
N GLU A 85 19.50 25.10 23.56
CA GLU A 85 19.10 26.00 22.48
C GLU A 85 17.61 26.34 22.55
N ILE A 86 16.78 25.33 22.78
CA ILE A 86 15.32 25.47 22.94
C ILE A 86 14.99 26.35 24.15
N SER A 87 15.72 26.17 25.27
CA SER A 87 15.54 26.97 26.49
C SER A 87 15.85 28.45 26.22
N ILE A 88 16.97 28.72 25.57
CA ILE A 88 17.38 30.09 25.22
C ILE A 88 16.31 30.74 24.27
N GLN A 89 15.83 30.00 23.26
CA GLN A 89 14.78 30.48 22.37
C GLN A 89 13.49 30.83 23.12
N LYS A 90 13.10 30.02 24.12
CA LYS A 90 11.93 30.32 24.98
C LYS A 90 12.13 31.59 25.81
N ILE A 91 13.32 31.79 26.36
CA ILE A 91 13.65 32.99 27.18
C ILE A 91 13.54 34.26 26.31
N VAL A 92 13.99 34.21 25.06
CA VAL A 92 13.91 35.34 24.11
C VAL A 92 12.49 35.56 23.57
N GLY A 93 11.53 34.66 23.93
CA GLY A 93 10.12 34.82 23.57
C GLY A 93 9.69 34.09 22.27
N ALA A 94 10.48 33.12 21.80
CA ALA A 94 10.08 32.32 20.64
C ALA A 94 8.79 31.54 20.91
N THR A 95 7.91 31.53 19.92
CA THR A 95 6.65 30.78 20.01
C THR A 95 6.89 29.27 19.93
N ASN A 96 6.00 28.50 20.59
CA ASN A 96 6.08 27.05 20.56
C ASN A 96 6.06 26.48 19.14
N TRP A 97 5.38 27.13 18.21
CA TRP A 97 5.30 26.74 16.80
C TRP A 97 6.64 26.90 16.09
N PHE A 98 7.33 28.01 16.34
CA PHE A 98 8.66 28.27 15.78
C PHE A 98 9.68 27.22 16.21
N ILE A 99 9.64 26.80 17.48
CA ILE A 99 10.51 25.76 18.01
C ILE A 99 10.21 24.39 17.41
N ARG A 100 8.94 24.11 17.04
CA ARG A 100 8.52 22.80 16.50
C ARG A 100 8.85 22.61 15.04
N TRP A 101 8.86 23.65 14.24
CA TRP A 101 9.04 23.57 12.80
C TRP A 101 10.27 22.77 12.35
N PRO A 102 11.47 23.01 12.89
CA PRO A 102 12.66 22.26 12.49
C PRO A 102 12.50 20.75 12.64
N PHE A 103 11.89 20.29 13.73
CA PHE A 103 11.69 18.86 13.99
C PHE A 103 10.61 18.23 13.10
N VAL A 104 9.60 18.99 12.71
CA VAL A 104 8.60 18.54 11.75
C VAL A 104 9.21 18.37 10.36
N ILE A 105 10.04 19.34 9.93
CA ILE A 105 10.77 19.25 8.67
C ILE A 105 11.75 18.08 8.69
N GLU A 106 12.48 17.86 9.78
CA GLU A 106 13.38 16.74 9.93
C GLU A 106 12.65 15.40 9.80
N GLY A 107 11.49 15.25 10.46
CA GLY A 107 10.66 14.05 10.32
C GLY A 107 10.11 13.88 8.89
N MET A 108 9.71 14.97 8.24
CA MET A 108 9.25 14.96 6.85
C MET A 108 10.36 14.51 5.88
N VAL A 109 11.57 15.02 6.05
CA VAL A 109 12.73 14.64 5.23
C VAL A 109 13.08 13.18 5.44
N LEU A 110 13.13 12.72 6.70
CA LEU A 110 13.36 11.30 7.00
C LEU A 110 12.30 10.40 6.38
N GLY A 111 11.03 10.78 6.47
CA GLY A 111 9.92 10.05 5.85
C GLY A 111 10.01 10.00 4.34
N LEU A 112 10.38 11.12 3.70
CA LEU A 112 10.58 11.19 2.25
C LEU A 112 11.73 10.30 1.78
N LEU A 113 12.86 10.33 2.47
CA LEU A 113 14.02 9.48 2.18
C LEU A 113 13.67 8.00 2.35
N ALA A 114 12.99 7.64 3.44
CA ALA A 114 12.55 6.26 3.66
C ALA A 114 11.57 5.79 2.57
N GLY A 115 10.60 6.63 2.19
CA GLY A 115 9.68 6.33 1.08
C GLY A 115 10.40 6.16 -0.25
N GLY A 116 11.36 7.02 -0.57
CA GLY A 116 12.18 6.90 -1.77
C GLY A 116 13.02 5.62 -1.81
N LEU A 117 13.67 5.26 -0.69
CA LEU A 117 14.44 4.03 -0.57
C LEU A 117 13.55 2.78 -0.67
N ALA A 118 12.36 2.81 -0.05
CA ALA A 118 11.39 1.72 -0.16
C ALA A 118 10.91 1.51 -1.60
N PHE A 119 10.64 2.61 -2.32
CA PHE A 119 10.30 2.56 -3.74
C PHE A 119 11.43 1.94 -4.59
N LEU A 120 12.69 2.32 -4.36
CA LEU A 120 13.82 1.76 -5.08
C LEU A 120 13.99 0.25 -4.81
N ALA A 121 13.80 -0.17 -3.57
CA ALA A 121 13.85 -1.59 -3.20
C ALA A 121 12.72 -2.38 -3.87
N GLU A 122 11.49 -1.85 -3.87
CA GLU A 122 10.36 -2.47 -4.54
C GLU A 122 10.57 -2.57 -6.06
N TRP A 123 11.04 -1.49 -6.68
CA TRP A 123 11.34 -1.49 -8.11
C TRP A 123 12.34 -2.59 -8.49
N GLY A 124 13.43 -2.73 -7.73
CA GLY A 124 14.41 -3.79 -7.94
C GLY A 124 13.80 -5.19 -7.79
N LEU A 125 13.07 -5.44 -6.69
CA LEU A 125 12.40 -6.71 -6.44
C LEU A 125 11.37 -7.06 -7.52
N TYR A 126 10.56 -6.08 -7.93
CA TYR A 126 9.55 -6.30 -8.97
C TYR A 126 10.17 -6.66 -10.31
N THR A 127 11.26 -5.98 -10.68
CA THR A 127 11.97 -6.24 -11.94
C THR A 127 12.53 -7.67 -11.98
N GLU A 128 13.13 -8.13 -10.88
CA GLU A 128 13.62 -9.51 -10.77
C GLU A 128 12.49 -10.54 -10.81
N LEU A 129 11.42 -10.30 -10.06
CA LEU A 129 10.23 -11.16 -10.07
C LEU A 129 9.58 -11.22 -11.46
N PHE A 130 9.48 -10.09 -12.13
CA PHE A 130 8.95 -10.01 -13.51
C PHE A 130 9.76 -10.87 -14.46
N ASN A 131 11.10 -10.80 -14.41
CA ASN A 131 11.98 -11.57 -15.25
C ASN A 131 11.85 -13.09 -14.99
N ILE A 132 11.78 -13.49 -13.73
CA ILE A 132 11.62 -14.91 -13.33
C ILE A 132 10.27 -15.44 -13.82
N VAL A 133 9.16 -14.73 -13.52
CA VAL A 133 7.81 -15.19 -13.84
C VAL A 133 7.59 -15.26 -15.35
N SER A 134 8.04 -14.24 -16.10
CA SER A 134 7.92 -14.24 -17.58
C SER A 134 8.72 -15.36 -18.23
N GLY A 135 9.84 -15.79 -17.60
CA GLY A 135 10.64 -16.90 -18.08
C GLY A 135 10.04 -18.28 -17.81
N VAL A 136 9.26 -18.41 -16.72
CA VAL A 136 8.67 -19.70 -16.29
C VAL A 136 7.24 -19.89 -16.82
N ILE A 137 6.45 -18.83 -16.89
CA ILE A 137 5.04 -18.88 -17.28
C ILE A 137 4.77 -17.85 -18.39
N PRO A 138 5.02 -18.17 -19.67
CA PRO A 138 4.92 -17.21 -20.78
C PRO A 138 3.54 -16.60 -21.01
N TYR A 139 2.47 -17.25 -20.50
CA TYR A 139 1.08 -16.80 -20.67
C TYR A 139 0.58 -15.93 -19.51
N PHE A 140 1.40 -15.71 -18.46
CA PHE A 140 1.00 -14.88 -17.33
C PHE A 140 1.34 -13.42 -17.61
N GLN A 141 0.32 -12.63 -17.96
CA GLN A 141 0.48 -11.21 -18.24
C GLN A 141 0.57 -10.42 -16.92
N LEU A 142 1.79 -10.19 -16.46
CA LEU A 142 2.04 -9.24 -15.37
C LEU A 142 1.89 -7.80 -15.88
N VAL A 143 1.31 -6.95 -15.06
CA VAL A 143 1.24 -5.51 -15.36
C VAL A 143 2.65 -4.94 -15.40
N ALA A 144 3.05 -4.27 -16.49
CA ALA A 144 4.35 -3.63 -16.56
C ALA A 144 4.46 -2.55 -15.48
N PHE A 145 5.51 -2.62 -14.64
CA PHE A 145 5.75 -1.66 -13.56
C PHE A 145 5.79 -0.20 -14.05
N ASP A 146 6.29 0.00 -15.25
CA ASP A 146 6.37 1.32 -15.88
C ASP A 146 5.02 2.04 -15.98
N SER A 147 3.92 1.31 -16.08
CA SER A 147 2.57 1.89 -16.17
C SER A 147 2.10 2.49 -14.83
N VAL A 148 2.61 1.99 -13.71
CA VAL A 148 2.16 2.37 -12.36
C VAL A 148 3.25 3.02 -11.51
N ARG A 149 4.49 3.09 -12.00
CA ARG A 149 5.67 3.53 -11.23
C ARG A 149 5.51 4.91 -10.58
N TRP A 150 4.92 5.88 -11.31
CA TRP A 150 4.73 7.23 -10.78
C TRP A 150 3.68 7.29 -9.67
N LEU A 151 2.63 6.47 -9.81
CA LEU A 151 1.60 6.34 -8.78
C LEU A 151 2.20 5.71 -7.52
N VAL A 152 2.95 4.62 -7.67
CA VAL A 152 3.62 3.93 -6.56
C VAL A 152 4.61 4.86 -5.87
N LEU A 153 5.46 5.57 -6.61
CA LEU A 153 6.38 6.56 -6.05
C LEU A 153 5.64 7.64 -5.24
N ALA A 154 4.54 8.18 -5.79
CA ALA A 154 3.74 9.19 -5.10
C ALA A 154 3.13 8.66 -3.80
N VAL A 155 2.64 7.41 -3.80
CA VAL A 155 2.09 6.75 -2.61
C VAL A 155 3.17 6.53 -1.55
N TYR A 156 4.35 6.03 -1.92
CA TYR A 156 5.46 5.79 -0.98
C TYR A 156 5.98 7.09 -0.37
N CYS A 157 6.24 8.09 -1.21
CA CYS A 157 6.70 9.41 -0.73
C CYS A 157 5.61 10.10 0.11
N GLY A 158 4.36 10.06 -0.33
CA GLY A 158 3.23 10.63 0.40
C GLY A 158 3.01 9.97 1.76
N ALA A 159 3.01 8.65 1.82
CA ALA A 159 2.91 7.89 3.07
C ALA A 159 4.11 8.19 4.00
N GLY A 160 5.33 8.22 3.44
CA GLY A 160 6.54 8.57 4.18
C GLY A 160 6.45 9.95 4.83
N VAL A 161 6.03 10.96 4.08
CA VAL A 161 5.82 12.32 4.58
C VAL A 161 4.74 12.35 5.67
N LEU A 162 3.60 11.67 5.47
CA LEU A 162 2.52 11.62 6.46
C LEU A 162 2.98 10.98 7.77
N PHE A 163 3.67 9.86 7.71
CA PHE A 163 4.22 9.19 8.91
C PHE A 163 5.32 10.02 9.55
N GLY A 164 6.17 10.68 8.76
CA GLY A 164 7.21 11.57 9.24
C GLY A 164 6.66 12.76 10.03
N ILE A 165 5.67 13.46 9.48
CA ILE A 165 4.98 14.56 10.15
C ILE A 165 4.20 14.05 11.37
N GLY A 166 3.44 12.96 11.21
CA GLY A 166 2.62 12.38 12.29
C GLY A 166 3.44 11.97 13.50
N GLY A 167 4.56 11.29 13.28
CA GLY A 167 5.50 10.89 14.34
C GLY A 167 6.12 12.08 15.03
N SER A 168 6.57 13.10 14.28
CA SER A 168 7.17 14.33 14.84
C SER A 168 6.15 15.11 15.66
N VAL A 169 4.95 15.37 15.15
CA VAL A 169 3.90 16.12 15.86
C VAL A 169 3.48 15.40 17.14
N THR A 170 3.33 14.08 17.10
CA THR A 170 2.96 13.27 18.27
C THR A 170 4.01 13.35 19.36
N SER A 171 5.30 13.27 19.01
CA SER A 171 6.41 13.39 19.93
C SER A 171 6.44 14.76 20.62
N ILE A 172 6.30 15.82 19.84
CA ILE A 172 6.42 17.20 20.33
C ILE A 172 5.26 17.54 21.27
N ARG A 173 4.03 17.12 20.96
CA ARG A 173 2.85 17.39 21.82
C ARG A 173 3.02 16.80 23.21
N LYS A 174 3.57 15.60 23.31
CA LYS A 174 3.75 14.92 24.59
C LYS A 174 4.85 15.56 25.46
N PHE A 175 5.83 16.23 24.84
CA PHE A 175 7.00 16.78 25.55
C PHE A 175 6.84 18.24 25.99
N MET A 176 5.98 19.00 25.34
CA MET A 176 5.80 20.44 25.64
C MET A 176 4.63 20.74 26.57
N ASN A 177 3.91 19.74 27.04
CA ASN A 177 2.84 19.85 28.06
C ASN A 177 3.36 19.59 29.49
N VAL A 178 4.69 19.63 29.70
CA VAL A 178 5.29 19.57 31.05
C VAL A 178 5.88 20.92 31.40
#